data_9b7e5ee150c0d4c179b77728a8bb9096
#
_entry.id   9b7e5ee150c0d4c179b77728a8bb9096
#
_cell.length_a   1.000
_cell.length_b   1.000
_cell.length_c   1.000
_cell.angle_alpha   90.00
_cell.angle_beta   90.00
_cell.angle_gamma   90.00
#
_symmetry.space_group_name_H-M   'P 1'
#
loop_
_entity.id
_entity.type
_entity.pdbx_description
1 polymer ?
#
loop_
_entity_poly.entity_id
_entity_poly.type
_entity_poly.pdbx_seq_one_letter_code
_entity_poly.pdbx_strand_id
1 'polypeptide(L)'
;DFFSIMDTNVKGTIFLTQTLLPLLASEGASIVNIASDAGINGNYGCPLYCASKGAVVAFTKALALDLAPRVRVNCICPGDVATPMLGKQLQQADGSYTLEDVEQAYPLERVGEPLEIAHVICSVLSPFNSFMTGSIIPVDGGLTAK
;
A
#
# COMPACT_ATOMS: atom_id res chain seq x y z
N ASP A 1 0.72 -7.17 -18.20
CA ASP A 1 0.59 -6.08 -19.19
C ASP A 1 0.84 -4.74 -18.52
N PHE A 2 1.71 -3.93 -19.15
CA PHE A 2 2.15 -2.62 -18.63
C PHE A 2 0.95 -1.69 -18.36
N PHE A 3 0.09 -1.52 -19.36
CA PHE A 3 -1.03 -0.58 -19.26
C PHE A 3 -2.03 -1.00 -18.17
N SER A 4 -2.34 -2.28 -18.05
CA SER A 4 -3.26 -2.78 -17.02
C SER A 4 -2.78 -2.48 -15.61
N ILE A 5 -1.50 -2.72 -15.32
CA ILE A 5 -0.92 -2.46 -14.00
C ILE A 5 -0.84 -0.96 -13.72
N MET A 6 -0.35 -0.18 -14.68
CA MET A 6 -0.17 1.26 -14.50
C MET A 6 -1.52 2.00 -14.46
N ASP A 7 -2.47 1.64 -15.29
CA ASP A 7 -3.80 2.24 -15.28
C ASP A 7 -4.55 1.95 -13.97
N THR A 8 -4.45 0.74 -13.46
CA THR A 8 -5.12 0.39 -12.20
C THR A 8 -4.41 1.02 -11.01
N ASN A 9 -3.11 0.76 -10.84
CA ASN A 9 -2.40 1.10 -9.60
C ASN A 9 -2.02 2.58 -9.51
N VAL A 10 -1.63 3.19 -10.62
CA VAL A 10 -1.11 4.58 -10.63
C VAL A 10 -2.19 5.56 -11.06
N LYS A 11 -2.67 5.41 -12.30
CA LYS A 11 -3.66 6.32 -12.88
C LYS A 11 -4.97 6.31 -12.08
N GLY A 12 -5.44 5.12 -11.67
CA GLY A 12 -6.63 4.98 -10.82
C GLY A 12 -6.49 5.73 -9.52
N THR A 13 -5.38 5.56 -8.81
CA THR A 13 -5.10 6.25 -7.54
C THR A 13 -5.05 7.76 -7.72
N ILE A 14 -4.33 8.26 -8.75
CA ILE A 14 -4.17 9.70 -9.00
C ILE A 14 -5.53 10.33 -9.37
N PHE A 15 -6.25 9.77 -10.31
CA PHE A 15 -7.51 10.34 -10.79
C PHE A 15 -8.63 10.26 -9.77
N LEU A 16 -8.71 9.17 -9.00
CA LEU A 16 -9.66 9.08 -7.90
C LEU A 16 -9.37 10.16 -6.85
N THR A 17 -8.11 10.32 -6.46
CA THR A 17 -7.70 11.38 -5.53
C THR A 17 -8.06 12.75 -6.07
N GLN A 18 -7.70 13.07 -7.32
CA GLN A 18 -8.01 14.34 -7.96
C GLN A 18 -9.52 14.63 -7.97
N THR A 19 -10.34 13.62 -8.27
CA THR A 19 -11.79 13.75 -8.31
C THR A 19 -12.39 14.02 -6.93
N LEU A 20 -11.82 13.41 -5.87
CA LEU A 20 -12.32 13.55 -4.51
C LEU A 20 -11.80 14.79 -3.78
N LEU A 21 -10.68 15.38 -4.22
CA LEU A 21 -10.09 16.54 -3.54
C LEU A 21 -11.08 17.69 -3.25
N PRO A 22 -11.99 18.10 -4.15
CA PRO A 22 -12.97 19.13 -3.84
C PRO A 22 -13.90 18.79 -2.67
N LEU A 23 -14.13 17.50 -2.42
CA LEU A 23 -14.97 17.01 -1.32
C LEU A 23 -14.21 16.96 0.02
N LEU A 24 -12.87 17.00 -0.03
CA LEU A 24 -11.98 16.96 1.14
C LEU A 24 -11.55 18.36 1.60
N ALA A 25 -12.28 19.38 1.22
CA ALA A 25 -11.95 20.78 1.52
C ALA A 25 -12.13 21.18 2.99
N SER A 26 -12.69 20.30 3.84
CA SER A 26 -12.83 20.53 5.28
C SER A 26 -11.49 20.34 6.01
N GLU A 27 -11.24 21.18 7.03
CA GLU A 27 -10.08 20.99 7.92
C GLU A 27 -10.11 19.60 8.57
N GLY A 28 -8.94 18.96 8.67
CA GLY A 28 -8.80 17.65 9.30
C GLY A 28 -9.09 16.45 8.39
N ALA A 29 -9.33 16.65 7.10
CA ALA A 29 -9.46 15.55 6.15
C ALA A 29 -8.16 14.70 6.09
N SER A 30 -8.33 13.41 5.81
CA SER A 30 -7.22 12.47 5.72
C SER A 30 -7.40 11.50 4.56
N ILE A 31 -6.31 11.25 3.84
CA ILE A 31 -6.21 10.27 2.75
C ILE A 31 -5.22 9.18 3.17
N VAL A 32 -5.57 7.94 2.92
CA VAL A 32 -4.66 6.81 3.02
C VAL A 32 -4.60 6.11 1.66
N ASN A 33 -3.45 6.15 1.03
CA ASN A 33 -3.16 5.37 -0.17
C ASN A 33 -2.64 3.98 0.21
N ILE A 34 -2.93 2.99 -0.63
CA ILE A 34 -2.45 1.62 -0.43
C ILE A 34 -1.41 1.29 -1.50
N ALA A 35 -0.16 1.20 -1.07
CA ALA A 35 0.93 0.72 -1.92
C ALA A 35 1.18 -0.79 -1.70
N SER A 36 2.40 -1.17 -1.39
CA SER A 36 2.88 -2.51 -1.05
C SER A 36 4.29 -2.39 -0.49
N ASP A 37 4.78 -3.40 0.21
CA ASP A 37 6.21 -3.63 0.50
C ASP A 37 7.05 -3.52 -0.78
N ALA A 38 6.53 -4.03 -1.91
CA ALA A 38 7.11 -3.92 -3.24
C ALA A 38 7.30 -2.47 -3.74
N GLY A 39 6.62 -1.50 -3.15
CA GLY A 39 6.82 -0.06 -3.41
C GLY A 39 7.95 0.55 -2.58
N ILE A 40 8.44 -0.17 -1.57
CA ILE A 40 9.57 0.22 -0.69
C ILE A 40 10.82 -0.52 -1.13
N ASN A 41 10.73 -1.84 -1.26
CA ASN A 41 11.79 -2.74 -1.66
C ASN A 41 11.53 -3.30 -3.07
N GLY A 42 12.58 -3.87 -3.70
CA GLY A 42 12.40 -4.66 -4.90
C GLY A 42 11.96 -6.08 -4.55
N ASN A 43 10.97 -6.60 -5.28
CA ASN A 43 10.53 -7.98 -5.18
C ASN A 43 10.85 -8.75 -6.45
N TYR A 44 11.27 -10.01 -6.32
CA TYR A 44 11.60 -10.87 -7.46
C TYR A 44 10.39 -11.08 -8.38
N GLY A 45 10.66 -11.13 -9.69
CA GLY A 45 9.66 -11.49 -10.70
C GLY A 45 8.60 -10.42 -11.03
N CYS A 46 8.57 -9.28 -10.30
CA CYS A 46 7.51 -8.27 -10.47
C CYS A 46 8.01 -6.80 -10.57
N PRO A 47 9.05 -6.49 -11.40
CA PRO A 47 9.62 -5.15 -11.45
C PRO A 47 8.60 -4.07 -11.85
N LEU A 48 7.67 -4.38 -12.72
CA LEU A 48 6.62 -3.44 -13.11
C LEU A 48 5.62 -3.16 -11.97
N TYR A 49 5.27 -4.18 -11.19
CA TYR A 49 4.44 -4.00 -10.01
C TYR A 49 5.16 -3.13 -8.97
N CYS A 50 6.45 -3.40 -8.70
CA CYS A 50 7.29 -2.57 -7.82
C CYS A 50 7.30 -1.11 -8.30
N ALA A 51 7.51 -0.86 -9.60
CA ALA A 51 7.48 0.48 -10.17
C ALA A 51 6.13 1.17 -9.96
N SER A 52 5.02 0.46 -10.16
CA SER A 52 3.67 1.01 -9.96
C SER A 52 3.40 1.36 -8.50
N LYS A 53 3.82 0.52 -7.56
CA LYS A 53 3.62 0.75 -6.12
C LYS A 53 4.60 1.79 -5.57
N GLY A 54 5.83 1.85 -6.10
CA GLY A 54 6.78 2.94 -5.84
C GLY A 54 6.25 4.30 -6.32
N ALA A 55 5.54 4.35 -7.45
CA ALA A 55 4.87 5.56 -7.91
C ALA A 55 3.81 6.04 -6.90
N VAL A 56 3.01 5.14 -6.31
CA VAL A 56 2.03 5.49 -5.26
C VAL A 56 2.72 6.04 -4.01
N VAL A 57 3.86 5.46 -3.62
CA VAL A 57 4.69 5.94 -2.49
C VAL A 57 5.17 7.38 -2.75
N ALA A 58 5.77 7.64 -3.92
CA ALA A 58 6.26 8.96 -4.28
C ALA A 58 5.11 9.97 -4.41
N PHE A 59 4.01 9.59 -5.05
CA PHE A 59 2.80 10.40 -5.16
C PHE A 59 2.25 10.81 -3.80
N THR A 60 2.19 9.87 -2.84
CA THR A 60 1.73 10.14 -1.48
C THR A 60 2.57 11.22 -0.79
N LYS A 61 3.91 11.12 -0.88
CA LYS A 61 4.82 12.10 -0.27
C LYS A 61 4.64 13.49 -0.86
N ALA A 62 4.60 13.58 -2.20
CA ALA A 62 4.41 14.86 -2.89
C ALA A 62 3.04 15.48 -2.53
N LEU A 63 1.98 14.68 -2.60
CA LEU A 63 0.63 15.13 -2.30
C LEU A 63 0.47 15.59 -0.83
N ALA A 64 1.17 14.96 0.11
CA ALA A 64 1.18 15.36 1.51
C ALA A 64 1.74 16.78 1.70
N LEU A 65 2.77 17.15 0.93
CA LEU A 65 3.33 18.51 0.94
C LEU A 65 2.37 19.53 0.34
N ASP A 66 1.75 19.18 -0.80
CA ASP A 66 0.85 20.08 -1.53
C ASP A 66 -0.45 20.37 -0.78
N LEU A 67 -0.96 19.39 0.00
CA LEU A 67 -2.24 19.49 0.67
C LEU A 67 -2.16 19.96 2.13
N ALA A 68 -0.97 19.97 2.74
CA ALA A 68 -0.79 20.48 4.08
C ALA A 68 -1.09 22.00 4.13
N PRO A 69 -1.64 22.51 5.24
CA PRO A 69 -2.04 21.79 6.47
C PRO A 69 -3.47 21.24 6.45
N ARG A 70 -4.21 21.38 5.35
CA ARG A 70 -5.65 21.09 5.28
C ARG A 70 -5.98 19.61 5.26
N VAL A 71 -5.19 18.81 4.54
CA VAL A 71 -5.42 17.37 4.36
C VAL A 71 -4.13 16.63 4.69
N ARG A 72 -4.24 15.61 5.51
CA ARG A 72 -3.14 14.67 5.77
C ARG A 72 -3.16 13.57 4.72
N VAL A 73 -2.01 13.16 4.22
CA VAL A 73 -1.90 12.08 3.23
C VAL A 73 -0.82 11.10 3.67
N ASN A 74 -1.17 9.84 3.84
CA ASN A 74 -0.25 8.79 4.26
C ASN A 74 -0.41 7.56 3.36
N CYS A 75 0.53 6.64 3.41
CA CYS A 75 0.54 5.42 2.63
C CYS A 75 0.74 4.20 3.52
N ILE A 76 -0.10 3.19 3.36
CA ILE A 76 0.09 1.86 3.94
C ILE A 76 0.75 0.97 2.88
N CYS A 77 1.76 0.22 3.30
CA CYS A 77 2.51 -0.72 2.45
C CYS A 77 2.39 -2.13 3.04
N PRO A 78 1.31 -2.87 2.71
CA PRO A 78 1.16 -4.25 3.16
C PRO A 78 2.21 -5.17 2.53
N GLY A 79 2.60 -6.23 3.26
CA GLY A 79 3.16 -7.44 2.69
C GLY A 79 2.08 -8.34 2.09
N ASP A 80 2.33 -9.66 2.03
CA ASP A 80 1.32 -10.62 1.60
C ASP A 80 0.19 -10.72 2.64
N VAL A 81 -1.03 -10.68 2.12
CA VAL A 81 -2.27 -10.71 2.92
C VAL A 81 -3.16 -11.82 2.40
N ALA A 82 -3.82 -12.55 3.30
CA ALA A 82 -4.72 -13.66 2.99
C ALA A 82 -5.96 -13.19 2.20
N THR A 83 -5.78 -13.01 0.90
CA THR A 83 -6.78 -12.49 -0.04
C THR A 83 -6.90 -13.40 -1.27
N PRO A 84 -7.97 -13.25 -2.08
CA PRO A 84 -8.07 -13.96 -3.35
C PRO A 84 -6.90 -13.68 -4.31
N MET A 85 -6.19 -12.55 -4.15
CA MET A 85 -5.01 -12.24 -4.96
C MET A 85 -3.87 -13.20 -4.65
N LEU A 86 -3.53 -13.40 -3.39
CA LEU A 86 -2.50 -14.36 -2.97
C LEU A 86 -2.86 -15.78 -3.42
N GLY A 87 -4.13 -16.19 -3.23
CA GLY A 87 -4.59 -17.50 -3.70
C GLY A 87 -4.40 -17.70 -5.21
N LYS A 88 -4.65 -16.69 -6.04
CA LYS A 88 -4.40 -16.75 -7.48
C LYS A 88 -2.91 -16.81 -7.81
N GLN A 89 -2.06 -16.11 -7.10
CA GLN A 89 -0.61 -16.14 -7.28
C GLN A 89 -0.06 -17.54 -7.00
N LEU A 90 -0.48 -18.15 -5.89
CA LEU A 90 -0.08 -19.51 -5.54
C LEU A 90 -0.57 -20.55 -6.57
N GLN A 91 -1.78 -20.42 -7.10
CA GLN A 91 -2.29 -21.27 -8.18
C GLN A 91 -1.49 -21.12 -9.47
N GLN A 92 -1.08 -19.89 -9.82
CA GLN A 92 -0.28 -19.62 -11.02
C GLN A 92 1.17 -20.10 -10.90
N ALA A 93 1.66 -20.24 -9.67
CA ALA A 93 2.99 -20.76 -9.39
C ALA A 93 3.13 -22.25 -9.70
N ASP A 94 2.03 -22.97 -9.93
CA ASP A 94 1.97 -24.39 -10.30
C ASP A 94 2.86 -25.28 -9.41
N GLY A 95 2.84 -25.02 -8.12
CA GLY A 95 3.63 -25.75 -7.13
C GLY A 95 5.12 -25.37 -7.06
N SER A 96 5.57 -24.36 -7.81
CA SER A 96 6.95 -23.88 -7.74
C SER A 96 7.28 -23.21 -6.41
N TYR A 97 6.28 -22.66 -5.71
CA TYR A 97 6.33 -22.26 -4.32
C TYR A 97 4.95 -22.35 -3.66
N THR A 98 4.94 -22.54 -2.36
CA THR A 98 3.74 -22.81 -1.56
C THR A 98 3.43 -21.64 -0.61
N LEU A 99 2.26 -21.68 0.05
CA LEU A 99 1.95 -20.72 1.11
C LEU A 99 2.99 -20.78 2.23
N GLU A 100 3.46 -21.97 2.61
CA GLU A 100 4.49 -22.15 3.64
C GLU A 100 5.80 -21.44 3.25
N ASP A 101 6.22 -21.53 1.97
CA ASP A 101 7.41 -20.80 1.49
C ASP A 101 7.23 -19.29 1.59
N VAL A 102 6.02 -18.78 1.30
CA VAL A 102 5.69 -17.37 1.49
C VAL A 102 5.78 -16.99 2.96
N GLU A 103 5.16 -17.75 3.85
CA GLU A 103 5.11 -17.47 5.29
C GLU A 103 6.50 -17.46 5.93
N GLN A 104 7.37 -18.39 5.53
CA GLN A 104 8.76 -18.45 6.00
C GLN A 104 9.63 -17.24 5.60
N ALA A 105 9.24 -16.49 4.57
CA ALA A 105 9.95 -15.26 4.20
C ALA A 105 9.74 -14.12 5.21
N TYR A 106 8.67 -14.18 6.00
CA TYR A 106 8.30 -13.16 6.98
C TYR A 106 8.91 -13.43 8.36
N PRO A 107 9.46 -12.41 9.04
CA PRO A 107 9.87 -12.56 10.45
C PRO A 107 8.75 -13.02 11.40
N LEU A 108 7.48 -12.71 11.10
CA LEU A 108 6.33 -13.22 11.88
C LEU A 108 5.84 -14.59 11.42
N GLU A 109 6.51 -15.24 10.47
CA GLU A 109 6.25 -16.60 9.97
C GLU A 109 4.78 -16.85 9.57
N ARG A 110 4.14 -15.81 9.02
CA ARG A 110 2.78 -15.86 8.50
C ARG A 110 2.49 -14.72 7.54
N VAL A 111 1.46 -14.86 6.73
CA VAL A 111 0.86 -13.74 5.99
C VAL A 111 -0.07 -12.92 6.90
N GLY A 112 -0.36 -11.70 6.51
CA GLY A 112 -1.28 -10.82 7.22
C GLY A 112 -2.75 -11.18 6.95
N GLU A 113 -3.64 -10.75 7.85
CA GLU A 113 -5.08 -10.81 7.64
C GLU A 113 -5.61 -9.45 7.15
N PRO A 114 -6.65 -9.44 6.27
CA PRO A 114 -7.22 -8.18 5.77
C PRO A 114 -7.66 -7.21 6.88
N LEU A 115 -8.16 -7.73 8.00
CA LEU A 115 -8.57 -6.92 9.14
C LEU A 115 -7.39 -6.23 9.84
N GLU A 116 -6.21 -6.83 9.84
CA GLU A 116 -5.01 -6.20 10.42
C GLU A 116 -4.64 -4.94 9.63
N ILE A 117 -4.70 -5.02 8.29
CA ILE A 117 -4.47 -3.85 7.43
C ILE A 117 -5.56 -2.79 7.64
N ALA A 118 -6.83 -3.21 7.71
CA ALA A 118 -7.95 -2.30 7.94
C ALA A 118 -7.85 -1.55 9.28
N HIS A 119 -7.41 -2.21 10.35
CA HIS A 119 -7.20 -1.56 11.64
C HIS A 119 -6.13 -0.46 11.57
N VAL A 120 -5.02 -0.71 10.86
CA VAL A 120 -3.98 0.31 10.68
C VAL A 120 -4.52 1.49 9.85
N ILE A 121 -5.26 1.22 8.77
CA ILE A 121 -5.90 2.26 7.95
C ILE A 121 -6.81 3.14 8.83
N CYS A 122 -7.70 2.54 9.61
CA CYS A 122 -8.61 3.27 10.51
C CYS A 122 -7.84 4.11 11.53
N SER A 123 -6.75 3.56 12.09
CA SER A 123 -5.89 4.30 13.01
C SER A 123 -5.27 5.53 12.33
N VAL A 124 -4.67 5.37 11.14
CA VAL A 124 -4.01 6.46 10.42
C VAL A 124 -5.00 7.55 10.00
N LEU A 125 -6.22 7.18 9.64
CA LEU A 125 -7.30 8.14 9.32
C LEU A 125 -7.79 8.90 10.56
N SER A 126 -7.62 8.35 11.75
CA SER A 126 -8.11 8.94 13.00
C SER A 126 -7.55 10.35 13.25
N PRO A 127 -8.36 11.29 13.76
CA PRO A 127 -7.90 12.63 14.16
C PRO A 127 -6.88 12.60 15.31
N PHE A 128 -6.78 11.49 16.06
CA PHE A 128 -5.74 11.32 17.07
C PHE A 128 -4.33 11.29 16.49
N ASN A 129 -4.19 10.96 15.21
CA ASN A 129 -2.93 10.98 14.47
C ASN A 129 -2.74 12.29 13.66
N SER A 130 -3.21 13.42 14.18
CA SER A 130 -3.23 14.72 13.49
C SER A 130 -1.85 15.25 13.07
N PHE A 131 -0.76 14.77 13.69
CA PHE A 131 0.62 15.17 13.35
C PHE A 131 1.29 14.23 12.33
N MET A 132 0.54 13.29 11.77
CA MET A 132 1.05 12.29 10.79
C MET A 132 0.61 12.66 9.38
N THR A 133 1.55 13.06 8.52
CA THR A 133 1.35 13.24 7.07
C THR A 133 2.63 12.88 6.32
N GLY A 134 2.53 12.41 5.09
CA GLY A 134 3.66 11.96 4.25
C GLY A 134 4.31 10.64 4.70
N SER A 135 3.74 9.96 5.69
CA SER A 135 4.29 8.73 6.24
C SER A 135 4.06 7.55 5.28
N ILE A 136 5.09 6.72 5.14
CA ILE A 136 5.05 5.44 4.42
C ILE A 136 5.17 4.35 5.48
N ILE A 137 4.11 3.58 5.65
CA ILE A 137 3.92 2.70 6.80
C ILE A 137 3.90 1.25 6.33
N PRO A 138 4.99 0.49 6.52
CA PRO A 138 4.98 -0.96 6.29
C PRO A 138 4.03 -1.66 7.28
N VAL A 139 3.24 -2.58 6.78
CA VAL A 139 2.42 -3.50 7.56
C VAL A 139 2.64 -4.89 6.95
N ASP A 140 3.80 -5.44 7.17
CA ASP A 140 4.41 -6.48 6.35
C ASP A 140 5.06 -7.59 7.17
N GLY A 141 4.68 -7.79 8.42
CA GLY A 141 5.24 -8.84 9.26
C GLY A 141 6.75 -8.74 9.48
N GLY A 142 7.36 -7.57 9.25
CA GLY A 142 8.79 -7.31 9.39
C GLY A 142 9.62 -7.58 8.12
N LEU A 143 8.99 -7.86 6.98
CA LEU A 143 9.69 -8.18 5.73
C LEU A 143 10.68 -7.09 5.30
N THR A 144 10.31 -5.82 5.44
CA THR A 144 11.15 -4.66 5.05
C THR A 144 12.05 -4.13 6.16
N ALA A 145 12.10 -4.78 7.32
CA ALA A 145 12.96 -4.39 8.45
C ALA A 145 14.41 -4.92 8.34
N LYS A 146 14.71 -5.65 7.25
CA LYS A 146 16.03 -6.27 7.00
C LYS A 146 16.96 -5.31 6.27
#